data_babc74796b6301969e070e11113ff57e
#
_entry.id   babc74796b6301969e070e11113ff57e
#
_cell.length_a   1.000
_cell.length_b   1.000
_cell.length_c   1.000
_cell.angle_alpha   90.00
_cell.angle_beta   90.00
_cell.angle_gamma   90.00
#
_symmetry.space_group_name_H-M   'P 1'
#
loop_
_entity.id
_entity.type
_entity.pdbx_description
1 polymer ?
#
loop_
_entity_poly.entity_id
_entity_poly.type
_entity_poly.pdbx_seq_one_letter_code
_entity_poly.pdbx_strand_id
1 'polypeptide(L)'
;MRVCFYTLGCKVNLNETGALEQMFRSAGFTIVPEGEEADVFVVNSCTVTNFGDQKSRKWLRRAKRENPGAVTVLTGCYPQAFPEEAAQFMEADLVCGNGDRKAILDNVLKLLDGHERIVAIAPHAKGERFEELPVERFETHTRAFIKVEDGCNRQCAYCVIPRARGPVRSRA
;
A
#
# COMPACT_ATOMS: atom_id res chain seq x y z
N MET A 1 -17.60 -0.96 -9.27
CA MET A 1 -16.27 -1.62 -9.36
C MET A 1 -15.94 -2.25 -8.03
N ARG A 2 -15.20 -3.37 -8.06
CA ARG A 2 -14.84 -4.17 -6.87
C ARG A 2 -13.34 -4.05 -6.61
N VAL A 3 -12.94 -3.94 -5.34
CA VAL A 3 -11.53 -3.88 -4.96
C VAL A 3 -11.23 -4.86 -3.83
N CYS A 4 -10.13 -5.58 -3.96
CA CYS A 4 -9.62 -6.51 -2.97
C CYS A 4 -8.31 -6.00 -2.40
N PHE A 5 -8.20 -5.96 -1.08
CA PHE A 5 -6.98 -5.57 -0.36
C PHE A 5 -6.29 -6.79 0.26
N TYR A 6 -4.99 -6.86 0.08
CA TYR A 6 -4.13 -7.83 0.75
C TYR A 6 -3.07 -7.11 1.58
N THR A 7 -3.15 -7.25 2.89
CA THR A 7 -2.27 -6.53 3.81
C THR A 7 -1.27 -7.47 4.46
N LEU A 8 -0.01 -7.13 4.32
CA LEU A 8 1.08 -7.78 5.02
C LEU A 8 1.74 -6.79 5.98
N GLY A 9 2.27 -7.30 7.09
CA GLY A 9 3.12 -6.53 7.97
C GLY A 9 2.55 -6.24 9.35
N CYS A 10 2.68 -5.00 9.79
CA CYS A 10 2.39 -4.58 11.15
C CYS A 10 1.03 -3.86 11.27
N LYS A 11 0.70 -3.46 12.49
CA LYS A 11 -0.53 -2.69 12.77
C LYS A 11 -0.60 -1.37 12.01
N VAL A 12 0.55 -0.77 11.65
CA VAL A 12 0.60 0.45 10.83
C VAL A 12 0.08 0.15 9.42
N ASN A 13 0.53 -0.96 8.79
CA ASN A 13 0.00 -1.38 7.50
C ASN A 13 -1.51 -1.66 7.54
N LEU A 14 -2.00 -2.28 8.62
CA LEU A 14 -3.44 -2.50 8.80
C LEU A 14 -4.23 -1.18 8.89
N ASN A 15 -3.73 -0.21 9.65
CA ASN A 15 -4.34 1.12 9.73
C ASN A 15 -4.37 1.81 8.36
N GLU A 16 -3.28 1.74 7.62
CA GLU A 16 -3.16 2.31 6.29
C GLU A 16 -4.10 1.65 5.28
N THR A 17 -4.24 0.32 5.33
CA THR A 17 -5.23 -0.39 4.49
C THR A 17 -6.65 0.02 4.86
N GLY A 18 -6.99 0.12 6.13
CA GLY A 18 -8.32 0.59 6.56
C GLY A 18 -8.66 1.98 6.02
N ALA A 19 -7.68 2.89 5.98
CA ALA A 19 -7.86 4.21 5.38
C ALA A 19 -8.05 4.13 3.85
N LEU A 20 -7.27 3.30 3.16
CA LEU A 20 -7.44 3.07 1.73
C LEU A 20 -8.80 2.46 1.41
N GLU A 21 -9.24 1.46 2.17
CA GLU A 21 -10.57 0.86 2.02
C GLU A 21 -11.68 1.92 2.13
N GLN A 22 -11.58 2.82 3.10
CA GLN A 22 -12.54 3.90 3.27
C GLN A 22 -12.52 4.87 2.08
N MET A 23 -11.33 5.25 1.59
CA MET A 23 -11.20 6.11 0.41
C MET A 23 -11.84 5.47 -0.83
N PHE A 24 -11.57 4.18 -1.08
CA PHE A 24 -12.16 3.45 -2.20
C PHE A 24 -13.68 3.31 -2.07
N ARG A 25 -14.20 3.05 -0.88
CA ARG A 25 -15.67 3.05 -0.63
C ARG A 25 -16.29 4.40 -0.92
N SER A 26 -15.67 5.49 -0.47
CA SER A 26 -16.15 6.84 -0.73
C SER A 26 -16.15 7.19 -2.23
N ALA A 27 -15.29 6.54 -3.01
CA ALA A 27 -15.24 6.64 -4.47
C ALA A 27 -16.19 5.66 -5.19
N GLY A 28 -17.06 4.93 -4.45
CA GLY A 28 -18.05 4.02 -5.02
C GLY A 28 -17.56 2.60 -5.31
N PHE A 29 -16.40 2.20 -4.79
CA PHE A 29 -15.94 0.81 -4.89
C PHE A 29 -16.56 -0.07 -3.80
N THR A 30 -16.84 -1.32 -4.15
CA THR A 30 -17.20 -2.36 -3.19
C THR A 30 -15.95 -3.11 -2.77
N ILE A 31 -15.68 -3.16 -1.46
CA ILE A 31 -14.56 -3.95 -0.93
C ILE A 31 -14.98 -5.42 -0.89
N VAL A 32 -14.18 -6.28 -1.48
CA VAL A 32 -14.42 -7.73 -1.49
C VAL A 32 -13.31 -8.48 -0.78
N PRO A 33 -13.61 -9.63 -0.16
CA PRO A 33 -12.61 -10.44 0.52
C PRO A 33 -11.64 -11.09 -0.46
N GLU A 34 -10.52 -11.60 0.07
CA GLU A 34 -9.54 -12.37 -0.67
C GLU A 34 -10.18 -13.65 -1.25
N GLY A 35 -9.92 -13.90 -2.53
CA GLY A 35 -10.44 -15.07 -3.26
C GLY A 35 -11.69 -14.78 -4.10
N GLU A 36 -12.26 -13.59 -4.00
CA GLU A 36 -13.29 -13.13 -4.91
C GLU A 36 -12.72 -12.38 -6.12
N GLU A 37 -13.48 -12.37 -7.22
CA GLU A 37 -13.15 -11.55 -8.39
C GLU A 37 -13.24 -10.07 -8.05
N ALA A 38 -12.28 -9.28 -8.55
CA ALA A 38 -12.25 -7.84 -8.38
C ALA A 38 -11.65 -7.14 -9.61
N ASP A 39 -12.03 -5.89 -9.80
CA ASP A 39 -11.48 -5.02 -10.84
C ASP A 39 -10.12 -4.44 -10.46
N VAL A 40 -9.86 -4.35 -9.14
CA VAL A 40 -8.64 -3.80 -8.57
C VAL A 40 -8.14 -4.68 -7.43
N PHE A 41 -6.84 -4.97 -7.42
CA PHE A 41 -6.17 -5.71 -6.36
C PHE A 41 -5.04 -4.86 -5.77
N VAL A 42 -5.12 -4.56 -4.48
CA VAL A 42 -4.14 -3.72 -3.77
C VAL A 42 -3.36 -4.55 -2.77
N VAL A 43 -2.05 -4.63 -2.94
CA VAL A 43 -1.13 -5.26 -1.99
C VAL A 43 -0.42 -4.18 -1.18
N ASN A 44 -0.75 -4.06 0.10
CA ASN A 44 0.01 -3.26 1.06
C ASN A 44 1.11 -4.14 1.66
N SER A 45 2.32 -3.97 1.15
CA SER A 45 3.45 -4.86 1.38
C SER A 45 4.25 -4.53 2.65
N CYS A 46 4.94 -5.53 3.16
CA CYS A 46 5.90 -5.41 4.26
C CYS A 46 7.30 -5.79 3.78
N THR A 47 8.33 -5.19 4.41
CA THR A 47 9.73 -5.52 4.13
C THR A 47 10.56 -5.85 5.38
N VAL A 48 9.92 -5.95 6.54
CA VAL A 48 10.61 -6.32 7.79
C VAL A 48 11.04 -7.78 7.81
N THR A 49 10.34 -8.63 7.03
CA THR A 49 10.69 -10.03 6.87
C THR A 49 10.72 -10.41 5.39
N ASN A 50 11.70 -11.25 4.98
CA ASN A 50 11.78 -11.82 3.63
C ASN A 50 10.50 -12.54 3.20
N PHE A 51 9.75 -13.09 4.15
CA PHE A 51 8.45 -13.72 3.88
C PHE A 51 7.38 -12.73 3.44
N GLY A 52 7.39 -11.50 3.95
CA GLY A 52 6.43 -10.46 3.56
C GLY A 52 6.60 -10.06 2.10
N ASP A 53 7.84 -9.90 1.64
CA ASP A 53 8.17 -9.61 0.26
C ASP A 53 7.75 -10.75 -0.69
N GLN A 54 8.20 -11.99 -0.42
CA GLN A 54 7.84 -13.15 -1.24
C GLN A 54 6.32 -13.37 -1.32
N LYS A 55 5.59 -13.17 -0.22
CA LYS A 55 4.13 -13.27 -0.19
C LYS A 55 3.47 -12.19 -1.04
N SER A 56 3.94 -10.93 -0.96
CA SER A 56 3.44 -9.84 -1.80
C SER A 56 3.58 -10.17 -3.28
N ARG A 57 4.75 -10.64 -3.69
CA ARG A 57 5.03 -11.04 -5.08
C ARG A 57 4.13 -12.19 -5.55
N LYS A 58 4.02 -13.23 -4.73
CA LYS A 58 3.19 -14.40 -5.03
C LYS A 58 1.72 -14.00 -5.19
N TRP A 59 1.24 -13.11 -4.34
CA TRP A 59 -0.15 -12.67 -4.36
C TRP A 59 -0.46 -11.82 -5.61
N LEU A 60 0.41 -10.86 -5.97
CA LEU A 60 0.27 -10.07 -7.21
C LEU A 60 0.23 -10.96 -8.46
N ARG A 61 1.17 -11.90 -8.57
CA ARG A 61 1.19 -12.85 -9.68
C ARG A 61 -0.08 -13.69 -9.76
N ARG A 62 -0.58 -14.12 -8.62
CA ARG A 62 -1.85 -14.85 -8.55
C ARG A 62 -3.01 -13.97 -9.00
N ALA A 63 -3.15 -12.77 -8.47
CA ALA A 63 -4.20 -11.83 -8.82
C ALA A 63 -4.22 -11.56 -10.34
N LYS A 64 -3.07 -11.27 -10.94
CA LYS A 64 -2.96 -11.00 -12.38
C LYS A 64 -3.25 -12.23 -13.25
N ARG A 65 -2.86 -13.43 -12.80
CA ARG A 65 -3.14 -14.66 -13.52
C ARG A 65 -4.63 -15.03 -13.47
N GLU A 66 -5.27 -14.87 -12.30
CA GLU A 66 -6.67 -15.23 -12.10
C GLU A 66 -7.62 -14.16 -12.65
N ASN A 67 -7.17 -12.88 -12.72
CA ASN A 67 -7.90 -11.73 -13.22
C ASN A 67 -7.03 -10.89 -14.18
N PRO A 68 -6.80 -11.32 -15.43
CA PRO A 68 -5.86 -10.66 -16.34
C PRO A 68 -6.21 -9.21 -16.67
N GLY A 69 -7.49 -8.86 -16.65
CA GLY A 69 -8.00 -7.50 -16.91
C GLY A 69 -8.02 -6.59 -15.69
N ALA A 70 -7.75 -7.09 -14.50
CA ALA A 70 -7.79 -6.29 -13.28
C ALA A 70 -6.52 -5.42 -13.13
N VAL A 71 -6.70 -4.25 -12.52
CA VAL A 71 -5.60 -3.37 -12.11
C VAL A 71 -4.96 -3.93 -10.84
N THR A 72 -3.65 -4.10 -10.87
CA THR A 72 -2.87 -4.59 -9.73
C THR A 72 -1.97 -3.50 -9.17
N VAL A 73 -2.01 -3.30 -7.85
CA VAL A 73 -1.31 -2.24 -7.13
C VAL A 73 -0.35 -2.84 -6.10
N LEU A 74 0.91 -2.44 -6.17
CA LEU A 74 1.90 -2.70 -5.13
C LEU A 74 2.21 -1.42 -4.37
N THR A 75 1.96 -1.41 -3.07
CA THR A 75 2.28 -0.29 -2.17
C THR A 75 2.87 -0.79 -0.86
N GLY A 76 3.19 0.12 0.04
CA GLY A 76 3.69 -0.19 1.38
C GLY A 76 5.20 -0.11 1.53
N CYS A 77 5.73 -0.85 2.50
CA CYS A 77 7.14 -0.73 2.89
C CYS A 77 8.11 -1.26 1.85
N TYR A 78 7.73 -2.30 1.09
CA TYR A 78 8.65 -2.90 0.13
C TYR A 78 9.00 -1.96 -1.02
N PRO A 79 8.06 -1.40 -1.79
CA PRO A 79 8.40 -0.48 -2.87
C PRO A 79 9.08 0.79 -2.36
N GLN A 80 8.78 1.25 -1.16
CA GLN A 80 9.43 2.41 -0.58
C GLN A 80 10.91 2.15 -0.22
N ALA A 81 11.21 0.97 0.33
CA ALA A 81 12.57 0.61 0.74
C ALA A 81 13.46 0.17 -0.44
N PHE A 82 12.85 -0.44 -1.47
CA PHE A 82 13.54 -1.01 -2.63
C PHE A 82 12.87 -0.56 -3.94
N PRO A 83 12.91 0.76 -4.25
CA PRO A 83 12.17 1.32 -5.38
C PRO A 83 12.60 0.77 -6.74
N GLU A 84 13.89 0.56 -6.95
CA GLU A 84 14.42 0.04 -8.22
C GLU A 84 13.97 -1.41 -8.49
N GLU A 85 14.00 -2.25 -7.44
CA GLU A 85 13.54 -3.64 -7.54
C GLU A 85 12.02 -3.71 -7.70
N ALA A 86 11.27 -2.87 -6.97
CA ALA A 86 9.83 -2.82 -7.06
C ALA A 86 9.36 -2.30 -8.42
N ALA A 87 10.07 -1.33 -9.01
CA ALA A 87 9.77 -0.81 -10.34
C ALA A 87 9.88 -1.88 -11.44
N GLN A 88 10.67 -2.94 -11.24
CA GLN A 88 10.81 -4.06 -12.18
C GLN A 88 9.65 -5.09 -12.07
N PHE A 89 8.70 -4.88 -11.16
CA PHE A 89 7.59 -5.80 -10.95
C PHE A 89 6.50 -5.60 -12.01
N MET A 90 6.64 -6.27 -13.14
CA MET A 90 5.74 -6.10 -14.30
C MET A 90 4.32 -6.62 -14.04
N GLU A 91 4.12 -7.42 -12.99
CA GLU A 91 2.80 -7.89 -12.55
C GLU A 91 2.00 -6.81 -11.78
N ALA A 92 2.62 -5.66 -11.45
CA ALA A 92 1.94 -4.52 -10.86
C ALA A 92 1.75 -3.41 -11.90
N ASP A 93 0.50 -3.04 -12.15
CA ASP A 93 0.16 -1.93 -13.04
C ASP A 93 0.43 -0.57 -12.37
N LEU A 94 0.28 -0.51 -11.04
CA LEU A 94 0.69 0.61 -10.20
C LEU A 94 1.71 0.16 -9.16
N VAL A 95 2.87 0.79 -9.14
CA VAL A 95 3.85 0.65 -8.06
C VAL A 95 4.01 1.99 -7.39
N CYS A 96 3.68 2.08 -6.11
CA CYS A 96 3.79 3.32 -5.33
C CYS A 96 4.37 3.07 -3.94
N GLY A 97 5.01 4.10 -3.41
CA GLY A 97 5.56 4.09 -2.06
C GLY A 97 4.46 4.23 -0.99
N ASN A 98 4.90 4.58 0.20
CA ASN A 98 4.01 4.81 1.35
C ASN A 98 4.02 6.28 1.82
N GLY A 99 4.52 7.21 1.01
CA GLY A 99 4.58 8.64 1.33
C GLY A 99 3.31 9.41 0.98
N ASP A 100 2.58 8.99 -0.05
CA ASP A 100 1.34 9.63 -0.51
C ASP A 100 0.31 8.56 -0.88
N ARG A 101 -0.48 8.15 0.09
CA ARG A 101 -1.51 7.12 -0.12
C ARG A 101 -2.77 7.68 -0.75
N LYS A 102 -2.99 8.99 -0.64
CA LYS A 102 -4.14 9.64 -1.28
C LYS A 102 -4.05 9.56 -2.79
N ALA A 103 -2.83 9.65 -3.34
CA ALA A 103 -2.62 9.52 -4.77
C ALA A 103 -2.84 8.10 -5.33
N ILE A 104 -2.95 7.07 -4.49
CA ILE A 104 -3.18 5.69 -4.95
C ILE A 104 -4.52 5.58 -5.69
N LEU A 105 -5.59 6.12 -5.12
CA LEU A 105 -6.91 6.09 -5.73
C LEU A 105 -6.93 6.81 -7.07
N ASP A 106 -6.34 8.02 -7.14
CA ASP A 106 -6.29 8.81 -8.39
C ASP A 106 -5.53 8.06 -9.50
N ASN A 107 -4.43 7.41 -9.14
CA ASN A 107 -3.65 6.63 -10.10
C ASN A 107 -4.37 5.34 -10.53
N VAL A 108 -5.11 4.69 -9.64
CA VAL A 108 -5.97 3.54 -9.99
C VAL A 108 -7.05 3.96 -10.97
N LEU A 109 -7.71 5.11 -10.76
CA LEU A 109 -8.72 5.63 -11.67
C LEU A 109 -8.14 5.90 -13.07
N LYS A 110 -6.94 6.49 -13.16
CA LYS A 110 -6.24 6.66 -14.45
C LYS A 110 -5.99 5.33 -15.17
N LEU A 111 -5.54 4.30 -14.43
CA LEU A 111 -5.31 2.98 -15.00
C LEU A 111 -6.60 2.31 -15.51
N LEU A 112 -7.70 2.49 -14.79
CA LEU A 112 -9.03 2.01 -15.21
C LEU A 112 -9.53 2.74 -16.45
N ASP A 113 -9.12 4.00 -16.66
CA ASP A 113 -9.39 4.79 -17.88
C ASP A 113 -8.45 4.46 -19.04
N GLY A 114 -7.60 3.44 -18.90
CA GLY A 114 -6.73 2.94 -19.98
C GLY A 114 -5.34 3.57 -20.05
N HIS A 115 -4.88 4.27 -19.00
CA HIS A 115 -3.50 4.75 -18.92
C HIS A 115 -2.52 3.58 -18.79
N GLU A 116 -1.30 3.81 -19.26
CA GLU A 116 -0.21 2.85 -19.13
C GLU A 116 0.24 2.70 -17.65
N ARG A 117 1.00 1.63 -17.40
CA ARG A 117 1.61 1.31 -16.12
C ARG A 117 2.27 2.52 -15.44
N ILE A 118 2.02 2.70 -14.15
CA ILE A 118 2.49 3.84 -13.37
C ILE A 118 3.47 3.37 -12.29
N VAL A 119 4.63 4.03 -12.19
CA VAL A 119 5.56 3.89 -11.07
C VAL A 119 5.69 5.25 -10.38
N ALA A 120 5.15 5.35 -9.17
CA ALA A 120 5.05 6.59 -8.39
C ALA A 120 5.65 6.40 -6.98
N ILE A 121 6.96 6.28 -6.90
CA ILE A 121 7.68 6.14 -5.64
C ILE A 121 8.52 7.38 -5.43
N ALA A 122 8.13 8.21 -4.46
CA ALA A 122 8.91 9.37 -4.04
C ALA A 122 9.74 9.02 -2.79
N PRO A 123 11.00 9.46 -2.72
CA PRO A 123 11.79 9.31 -1.50
C PRO A 123 11.20 10.17 -0.37
N HIS A 124 11.31 9.69 0.87
CA HIS A 124 10.94 10.48 2.02
C HIS A 124 11.84 11.71 2.17
N ALA A 125 11.25 12.86 2.41
CA ALA A 125 11.95 14.13 2.56
C ALA A 125 12.09 14.57 4.02
N LYS A 126 13.15 15.31 4.32
CA LYS A 126 13.30 15.97 5.62
C LYS A 126 12.21 17.04 5.79
N GLY A 127 11.51 17.02 6.92
CA GLY A 127 10.41 17.95 7.18
C GLY A 127 9.07 17.55 6.55
N GLU A 128 8.96 16.36 5.96
CA GLU A 128 7.70 15.79 5.52
C GLU A 128 6.68 15.76 6.68
N ARG A 129 5.46 16.15 6.41
CA ARG A 129 4.39 16.15 7.41
C ARG A 129 3.82 14.74 7.62
N PHE A 130 3.26 14.53 8.81
CA PHE A 130 2.49 13.30 9.07
C PHE A 130 1.28 13.25 8.12
N GLU A 131 1.13 12.13 7.42
CA GLU A 131 -0.02 11.92 6.54
C GLU A 131 -1.23 11.52 7.39
N GLU A 132 -2.18 12.43 7.47
CA GLU A 132 -3.46 12.16 8.15
C GLU A 132 -4.36 11.36 7.23
N LEU A 133 -4.54 10.11 7.57
CA LEU A 133 -5.47 9.19 6.92
C LEU A 133 -6.62 8.92 7.89
N PRO A 134 -7.81 9.47 7.65
CA PRO A 134 -8.97 9.20 8.51
C PRO A 134 -9.38 7.73 8.37
N VAL A 135 -9.51 7.05 9.50
CA VAL A 135 -10.11 5.72 9.58
C VAL A 135 -11.27 5.82 10.55
N GLU A 136 -12.48 5.82 10.02
CA GLU A 136 -13.69 5.93 10.84
C GLU A 136 -14.08 4.57 11.45
N ARG A 137 -13.84 3.48 10.72
CA ARG A 137 -14.23 2.14 11.12
C ARG A 137 -13.29 1.07 10.58
N PHE A 138 -12.97 0.08 11.41
CA PHE A 138 -12.33 -1.17 11.01
C PHE A 138 -13.42 -2.27 10.97
N GLU A 139 -13.85 -2.69 9.79
CA GLU A 139 -14.93 -3.67 9.68
C GLU A 139 -14.50 -5.10 10.04
N THR A 140 -13.22 -5.41 9.86
CA THR A 140 -12.68 -6.76 10.08
C THR A 140 -12.03 -6.94 11.44
N HIS A 141 -11.96 -5.88 12.27
CA HIS A 141 -11.26 -5.91 13.55
C HIS A 141 -12.13 -5.41 14.69
N THR A 142 -12.08 -6.13 15.83
CA THR A 142 -12.74 -5.73 17.08
C THR A 142 -11.97 -4.63 17.84
N ARG A 143 -10.75 -4.30 17.41
CA ARG A 143 -9.89 -3.28 18.02
C ARG A 143 -9.63 -2.16 17.04
N ALA A 144 -9.75 -0.92 17.49
CA ALA A 144 -9.31 0.26 16.75
C ALA A 144 -7.79 0.44 16.88
N PHE A 145 -7.15 0.85 15.79
CA PHE A 145 -5.74 1.24 15.76
C PHE A 145 -5.65 2.72 15.39
N ILE A 146 -4.96 3.49 16.19
CA ILE A 146 -4.70 4.90 15.93
C ILE A 146 -3.21 5.04 15.62
N LYS A 147 -2.90 5.49 14.41
CA LYS A 147 -1.54 5.84 14.00
C LYS A 147 -1.24 7.25 14.51
N VAL A 148 -0.32 7.36 15.46
CA VAL A 148 0.09 8.65 16.07
C VAL A 148 1.46 9.10 15.61
N GLU A 149 2.27 8.17 15.08
CA GLU A 149 3.62 8.43 14.64
C GLU A 149 3.98 7.51 13.45
N ASP A 150 4.84 7.98 12.57
CA ASP A 150 5.43 7.21 11.47
C ASP A 150 6.92 7.54 11.31
N GLY A 151 7.69 6.59 10.76
CA GLY A 151 9.11 6.74 10.55
C GLY A 151 9.97 6.45 11.79
N CYS A 152 11.27 6.62 11.65
CA CYS A 152 12.24 6.41 12.74
C CYS A 152 13.53 7.16 12.47
N ASN A 153 14.03 7.90 13.47
CA ASN A 153 15.32 8.61 13.40
C ASN A 153 16.51 7.75 13.89
N ARG A 154 16.27 6.51 14.31
CA ARG A 154 17.32 5.57 14.71
C ARG A 154 17.93 4.94 13.46
N GLN A 155 19.26 4.84 13.43
CA GLN A 155 20.02 4.21 12.33
C GLN A 155 20.62 2.88 12.77
N CYS A 156 19.79 1.97 13.29
CA CYS A 156 20.22 0.63 13.67
C CYS A 156 20.68 -0.14 12.42
N ALA A 157 21.85 -0.76 12.48
CA ALA A 157 22.53 -1.38 11.34
C ALA A 157 21.69 -2.46 10.61
N TYR A 158 20.77 -3.10 11.31
CA TYR A 158 19.90 -4.16 10.78
C TYR A 158 18.49 -3.68 10.38
N CYS A 159 18.15 -2.40 10.64
CA CYS A 159 16.77 -1.94 10.58
C CYS A 159 16.46 -1.24 9.26
N VAL A 160 15.46 -1.75 8.54
CA VAL A 160 14.96 -1.18 7.28
C VAL A 160 13.97 -0.03 7.48
N ILE A 161 13.47 0.21 8.70
CA ILE A 161 12.39 1.18 8.96
C ILE A 161 12.74 2.60 8.52
N PRO A 162 13.93 3.17 8.79
CA PRO A 162 14.26 4.50 8.32
C PRO A 162 14.20 4.63 6.80
N ARG A 163 14.59 3.58 6.08
CA ARG A 163 14.54 3.52 4.61
C ARG A 163 13.10 3.37 4.10
N ALA A 164 12.31 2.52 4.76
CA ALA A 164 10.94 2.24 4.35
C ALA A 164 9.94 3.32 4.75
N ARG A 165 10.19 4.04 5.86
CA ARG A 165 9.20 4.98 6.43
C ARG A 165 9.76 6.38 6.68
N GLY A 166 11.03 6.61 6.34
CA GLY A 166 11.66 7.91 6.48
C GLY A 166 11.85 8.41 7.92
N PRO A 167 12.08 9.71 8.10
CA PRO A 167 12.25 10.34 9.40
C PRO A 167 10.95 10.30 10.22
N VAL A 168 11.08 10.45 11.55
CA VAL A 168 9.93 10.50 12.46
C VAL A 168 9.02 11.67 12.12
N ARG A 169 7.74 11.37 12.00
CA ARG A 169 6.64 12.32 11.81
C ARG A 169 5.53 11.96 12.78
N SER A 170 5.12 12.92 13.59
CA SER A 170 4.06 12.74 14.59
C SER A 170 2.79 13.45 14.15
N ARG A 171 1.66 12.88 14.54
CA ARG A 171 0.36 13.53 14.41
C ARG A 171 0.32 14.77 15.33
N ALA A 172 -0.27 15.85 14.84
CA ALA A 172 -0.49 17.08 15.63
C ALA A 172 -1.56 16.88 16.71
#